data_95b43c73b261af5bf5ce84ce076110b4
#
_entry.id   95b43c73b261af5bf5ce84ce076110b4
#
_cell.length_a   1.000
_cell.length_b   1.000
_cell.length_c   1.000
_cell.angle_alpha   90.00
_cell.angle_beta   90.00
_cell.angle_gamma   90.00
#
_symmetry.space_group_name_H-M   'P 1'
#
loop_
_entity.id
_entity.type
_entity.pdbx_description
1 polymer ?
#
loop_
_entity_poly.entity_id
_entity_poly.type
_entity_poly.pdbx_seq_one_letter_code
_entity_poly.pdbx_strand_id
1 'polypeptide(L)'
;MTPAGADTNPSLPAAPAVAGPLDAFMAQARTTFGEAYAGVDMTVGGPVLHLKGVATSLPNSFQQVRVVPAKYSNVELENIQATLSSNYSSLKTRGIVLGEWGIDIANNKVYAKALLADGRLTAAESADATRLASGESDLEFSVLDSLPVETSRTSDGVPHYGGAVISSTTLSCTSGFYWTDAHMMTAGHCGPVATSWTSGTFPYGTTSYSAYYGHSNPNLQDWSAIQLNGSGTGRFYISDLGSLHVASYLTGNQTGVSGIRTSGAVTGDHQVGSGNVIGVDINVAYNNGVTVNHLNSAQCLSNPGDSGGPVYVSAGPGEATAAGIISGRLDNTTCYYAPIYQIIAQYGGAPAG
;
A
#
# COMPACT_ATOMS: atom_id res chain seq x y z
N MET A 1 24.38 36.00 8.44
CA MET A 1 23.80 34.68 8.14
C MET A 1 22.56 34.55 9.00
N THR A 2 21.38 34.77 8.42
CA THR A 2 20.07 34.62 9.05
C THR A 2 19.62 33.16 8.90
N PRO A 3 19.05 32.52 9.92
CA PRO A 3 18.54 31.17 9.76
C PRO A 3 17.26 31.16 8.93
N ALA A 4 17.17 30.18 8.03
CA ALA A 4 16.03 29.93 7.17
C ALA A 4 14.78 29.62 7.99
N GLY A 5 13.64 30.22 7.59
CA GLY A 5 12.36 30.04 8.22
C GLY A 5 11.84 28.62 8.07
N ALA A 6 11.17 28.16 9.12
CA ALA A 6 10.45 26.92 9.14
C ALA A 6 9.26 27.00 8.18
N ASP A 7 9.21 26.10 7.19
CA ASP A 7 8.05 25.89 6.32
C ASP A 7 6.88 25.35 7.19
N THR A 8 5.91 26.23 7.42
CA THR A 8 4.60 25.83 7.96
C THR A 8 3.77 25.30 6.81
N ASN A 9 3.74 23.98 6.68
CA ASN A 9 2.82 23.29 5.77
C ASN A 9 1.37 23.57 6.25
N PRO A 10 0.48 24.18 5.45
CA PRO A 10 -0.88 24.41 5.87
C PRO A 10 -1.60 23.06 5.97
N SER A 11 -2.04 22.72 7.18
CA SER A 11 -2.93 21.58 7.40
C SER A 11 -4.18 21.74 6.55
N LEU A 12 -4.43 20.80 5.65
CA LEU A 12 -5.69 20.69 4.92
C LEU A 12 -6.85 20.60 5.94
N PRO A 13 -7.93 21.36 5.78
CA PRO A 13 -9.10 21.21 6.64
C PRO A 13 -9.64 19.80 6.49
N ALA A 14 -9.76 19.08 7.60
CA ALA A 14 -10.40 17.78 7.63
C ALA A 14 -11.83 17.92 7.06
N ALA A 15 -12.14 17.17 6.00
CA ALA A 15 -13.50 17.07 5.51
C ALA A 15 -14.39 16.58 6.66
N PRO A 16 -15.60 17.12 6.86
CA PRO A 16 -16.49 16.65 7.90
C PRO A 16 -16.82 15.18 7.60
N ALA A 17 -16.37 14.29 8.48
CA ALA A 17 -16.72 12.88 8.41
C ALA A 17 -18.23 12.78 8.59
N VAL A 18 -18.94 12.29 7.58
CA VAL A 18 -20.34 11.89 7.71
C VAL A 18 -20.34 10.62 8.55
N ALA A 19 -20.75 10.73 9.82
CA ALA A 19 -20.82 9.60 10.73
C ALA A 19 -21.71 8.50 10.12
N GLY A 20 -21.14 7.30 9.92
CA GLY A 20 -21.89 6.15 9.44
C GLY A 20 -22.88 5.63 10.52
N PRO A 21 -23.78 4.70 10.16
CA PRO A 21 -24.72 4.11 11.11
C PRO A 21 -24.05 3.50 12.35
N LEU A 22 -22.84 2.96 12.20
CA LEU A 22 -22.04 2.40 13.30
C LEU A 22 -21.52 3.47 14.23
N ASP A 23 -21.03 4.60 13.70
CA ASP A 23 -20.54 5.73 14.51
C ASP A 23 -21.66 6.32 15.35
N ALA A 24 -22.87 6.47 14.78
CA ALA A 24 -24.04 6.92 15.49
C ALA A 24 -24.44 5.96 16.62
N PHE A 25 -24.39 4.64 16.37
CA PHE A 25 -24.65 3.61 17.36
C PHE A 25 -23.62 3.65 18.51
N MET A 26 -22.33 3.76 18.18
CA MET A 26 -21.26 3.85 19.18
C MET A 26 -21.38 5.11 20.03
N ALA A 27 -21.70 6.26 19.42
CA ALA A 27 -21.93 7.52 20.12
C ALA A 27 -23.14 7.43 21.06
N GLN A 28 -24.24 6.82 20.61
CA GLN A 28 -25.42 6.58 21.43
C GLN A 28 -25.12 5.64 22.60
N ALA A 29 -24.40 4.53 22.36
CA ALA A 29 -24.00 3.60 23.39
C ALA A 29 -23.13 4.28 24.46
N ARG A 30 -22.10 5.05 24.02
CA ARG A 30 -21.23 5.82 24.93
C ARG A 30 -22.03 6.79 25.81
N THR A 31 -22.99 7.52 25.22
CA THR A 31 -23.85 8.45 25.96
C THR A 31 -24.79 7.72 26.93
N THR A 32 -25.35 6.58 26.52
CA THR A 32 -26.34 5.83 27.30
C THR A 32 -25.72 5.13 28.48
N PHE A 33 -24.56 4.52 28.32
CA PHE A 33 -23.93 3.68 29.35
C PHE A 33 -22.81 4.39 30.13
N GLY A 34 -22.37 5.55 29.68
CA GLY A 34 -21.39 6.39 30.41
C GLY A 34 -20.14 5.60 30.84
N GLU A 35 -19.88 5.58 32.14
CA GLU A 35 -18.72 4.90 32.72
C GLU A 35 -18.76 3.35 32.57
N ALA A 36 -19.93 2.78 32.31
CA ALA A 36 -20.04 1.35 32.04
C ALA A 36 -19.72 0.99 30.58
N TYR A 37 -19.67 1.96 29.67
CA TYR A 37 -19.34 1.71 28.28
C TYR A 37 -17.91 1.20 28.14
N ALA A 38 -17.73 0.01 27.54
CA ALA A 38 -16.43 -0.63 27.34
C ALA A 38 -16.04 -0.80 25.85
N GLY A 39 -16.93 -0.39 24.93
CA GLY A 39 -16.69 -0.44 23.49
C GLY A 39 -17.73 -1.22 22.71
N VAL A 40 -17.60 -1.20 21.40
CA VAL A 40 -18.39 -2.01 20.46
C VAL A 40 -17.43 -2.76 19.55
N ASP A 41 -17.63 -4.06 19.44
CA ASP A 41 -16.91 -4.94 18.52
C ASP A 41 -17.86 -5.35 17.38
N MET A 42 -17.31 -5.51 16.16
CA MET A 42 -18.06 -5.92 14.97
C MET A 42 -17.79 -7.39 14.67
N THR A 43 -18.83 -8.20 14.73
CA THR A 43 -18.77 -9.62 14.38
C THR A 43 -19.60 -9.92 13.13
N VAL A 44 -19.48 -11.15 12.58
CA VAL A 44 -20.33 -11.63 11.48
C VAL A 44 -21.83 -11.56 11.84
N GLY A 45 -22.17 -11.66 13.14
CA GLY A 45 -23.54 -11.56 13.66
C GLY A 45 -24.01 -10.13 13.95
N GLY A 46 -23.21 -9.11 13.64
CA GLY A 46 -23.49 -7.70 13.90
C GLY A 46 -22.72 -7.12 15.10
N PRO A 47 -23.09 -5.92 15.56
CA PRO A 47 -22.40 -5.24 16.65
C PRO A 47 -22.59 -5.97 18.00
N VAL A 48 -21.50 -6.06 18.76
CA VAL A 48 -21.47 -6.60 20.13
C VAL A 48 -21.07 -5.46 21.06
N LEU A 49 -21.92 -5.13 22.00
CA LEU A 49 -21.69 -4.08 22.99
C LEU A 49 -21.01 -4.66 24.24
N HIS A 50 -19.87 -4.11 24.59
CA HIS A 50 -19.14 -4.45 25.80
C HIS A 50 -19.49 -3.45 26.91
N LEU A 51 -19.87 -3.97 28.09
CA LEU A 51 -20.22 -3.16 29.26
C LEU A 51 -19.46 -3.63 30.50
N LYS A 52 -18.87 -2.69 31.23
CA LYS A 52 -18.27 -2.97 32.54
C LYS A 52 -19.38 -3.21 33.56
N GLY A 53 -19.31 -4.37 34.21
CA GLY A 53 -20.35 -4.81 35.14
C GLY A 53 -21.55 -5.49 34.44
N VAL A 54 -22.56 -5.83 35.22
CA VAL A 54 -23.77 -6.48 34.71
C VAL A 54 -24.86 -5.45 34.53
N ALA A 55 -25.24 -5.17 33.28
CA ALA A 55 -26.42 -4.34 33.00
C ALA A 55 -27.68 -5.14 33.38
N THR A 56 -28.40 -4.69 34.43
CA THR A 56 -29.61 -5.34 34.89
C THR A 56 -30.82 -5.08 34.00
N SER A 57 -30.79 -4.05 33.17
CA SER A 57 -31.77 -3.80 32.12
C SER A 57 -31.15 -2.98 30.99
N LEU A 58 -31.47 -3.35 29.75
CA LEU A 58 -31.04 -2.61 28.57
C LEU A 58 -32.16 -1.68 28.11
N PRO A 59 -31.89 -0.42 27.73
CA PRO A 59 -32.85 0.44 27.04
C PRO A 59 -33.37 -0.22 25.76
N ASN A 60 -34.60 0.12 25.34
CA ASN A 60 -35.25 -0.51 24.19
C ASN A 60 -34.41 -0.47 22.90
N SER A 61 -33.61 0.58 22.69
CA SER A 61 -32.71 0.72 21.53
C SER A 61 -31.57 -0.28 21.49
N PHE A 62 -31.27 -1.00 22.59
CA PHE A 62 -30.18 -1.97 22.69
C PHE A 62 -30.66 -3.40 22.98
N GLN A 63 -31.99 -3.66 23.04
CA GLN A 63 -32.53 -4.99 23.36
C GLN A 63 -32.17 -6.08 22.35
N GLN A 64 -31.90 -5.72 21.09
CA GLN A 64 -31.51 -6.66 20.04
C GLN A 64 -29.98 -6.76 19.85
N VAL A 65 -29.21 -6.01 20.65
CA VAL A 65 -27.75 -6.01 20.58
C VAL A 65 -27.19 -7.05 21.55
N ARG A 66 -26.27 -7.89 21.10
CA ARG A 66 -25.54 -8.78 21.99
C ARG A 66 -24.69 -7.96 22.95
N VAL A 67 -24.83 -8.22 24.24
CA VAL A 67 -24.03 -7.56 25.28
C VAL A 67 -23.09 -8.59 25.91
N VAL A 68 -21.83 -8.17 26.10
CA VAL A 68 -20.77 -8.99 26.73
C VAL A 68 -20.22 -8.22 27.93
N PRO A 69 -20.07 -8.88 29.10
CA PRO A 69 -19.47 -8.25 30.26
C PRO A 69 -18.00 -7.93 30.00
N ALA A 70 -17.55 -6.76 30.46
CA ALA A 70 -16.20 -6.28 30.34
C ALA A 70 -15.60 -6.00 31.73
N LYS A 71 -14.31 -6.19 31.90
CA LYS A 71 -13.56 -5.89 33.12
C LYS A 71 -13.31 -4.38 33.26
N TYR A 72 -12.91 -3.76 32.16
CA TYR A 72 -12.58 -2.33 32.06
C TYR A 72 -13.60 -1.58 31.24
N SER A 73 -13.89 -0.33 31.63
CA SER A 73 -14.61 0.61 30.76
C SER A 73 -13.66 1.11 29.65
N ASN A 74 -14.23 1.71 28.61
CA ASN A 74 -13.46 2.29 27.52
C ASN A 74 -12.51 3.41 28.03
N VAL A 75 -12.96 4.22 29.00
CA VAL A 75 -12.15 5.27 29.62
C VAL A 75 -10.96 4.68 30.38
N GLU A 76 -11.13 3.58 31.08
CA GLU A 76 -10.04 2.89 31.77
C GLU A 76 -9.01 2.33 30.77
N LEU A 77 -9.47 1.70 29.68
CA LEU A 77 -8.59 1.22 28.62
C LEU A 77 -7.85 2.38 27.93
N GLU A 78 -8.51 3.48 27.64
CA GLU A 78 -7.89 4.71 27.10
C GLU A 78 -6.81 5.27 28.05
N ASN A 79 -7.06 5.26 29.36
CA ASN A 79 -6.09 5.69 30.36
C ASN A 79 -4.86 4.76 30.43
N ILE A 80 -5.06 3.44 30.35
CA ILE A 80 -3.97 2.47 30.29
C ILE A 80 -3.12 2.71 29.02
N GLN A 81 -3.77 2.86 27.86
CA GLN A 81 -3.07 3.16 26.61
C GLN A 81 -2.31 4.51 26.67
N ALA A 82 -2.91 5.55 27.24
CA ALA A 82 -2.27 6.85 27.40
C ALA A 82 -1.06 6.76 28.34
N THR A 83 -1.14 6.00 29.43
CA THR A 83 -0.05 5.74 30.36
C THR A 83 1.10 5.01 29.65
N LEU A 84 0.80 4.00 28.85
CA LEU A 84 1.78 3.30 28.01
C LEU A 84 2.48 4.26 27.03
N SER A 85 1.71 5.11 26.36
CA SER A 85 2.21 6.11 25.42
C SER A 85 3.14 7.13 26.11
N SER A 86 2.77 7.61 27.30
CA SER A 86 3.59 8.57 28.06
C SER A 86 4.91 7.97 28.54
N ASN A 87 4.96 6.66 28.76
CA ASN A 87 6.14 5.91 29.19
C ASN A 87 7.00 5.39 28.03
N TYR A 88 6.63 5.65 26.75
CA TYR A 88 7.35 5.14 25.57
C TYR A 88 8.86 5.42 25.61
N SER A 89 9.25 6.65 25.93
CA SER A 89 10.68 7.02 26.01
C SER A 89 11.44 6.24 27.09
N SER A 90 10.80 5.99 28.23
CA SER A 90 11.38 5.19 29.32
C SER A 90 11.53 3.72 28.95
N LEU A 91 10.54 3.13 28.26
CA LEU A 91 10.59 1.78 27.72
C LEU A 91 11.71 1.64 26.69
N LYS A 92 11.83 2.60 25.77
CA LYS A 92 12.87 2.63 24.74
C LYS A 92 14.29 2.66 25.33
N THR A 93 14.52 3.43 26.40
CA THR A 93 15.84 3.45 27.09
C THR A 93 16.20 2.13 27.76
N ARG A 94 15.23 1.26 28.00
CA ARG A 94 15.39 -0.10 28.53
C ARG A 94 15.47 -1.18 27.43
N GLY A 95 15.54 -0.79 26.16
CA GLY A 95 15.61 -1.71 25.02
C GLY A 95 14.26 -2.26 24.56
N ILE A 96 13.14 -1.72 25.06
CA ILE A 96 11.78 -2.09 24.66
C ILE A 96 11.24 -1.01 23.72
N VAL A 97 11.29 -1.26 22.43
CA VAL A 97 10.83 -0.30 21.42
C VAL A 97 9.43 -0.71 20.96
N LEU A 98 8.41 0.03 21.41
CA LEU A 98 7.03 -0.23 20.97
C LEU A 98 6.90 0.07 19.47
N GLY A 99 6.40 -0.90 18.73
CA GLY A 99 6.08 -0.74 17.30
C GLY A 99 4.59 -0.56 17.05
N GLU A 100 3.75 -1.15 17.91
CA GLU A 100 2.29 -1.05 17.84
C GLU A 100 1.71 -1.22 19.24
N TRP A 101 0.73 -0.41 19.60
CA TRP A 101 -0.05 -0.59 20.82
C TRP A 101 -1.44 0.00 20.66
N GLY A 102 -2.41 -0.61 21.33
CA GLY A 102 -3.81 -0.23 21.16
C GLY A 102 -4.74 -0.93 22.14
N ILE A 103 -6.04 -0.68 21.95
CA ILE A 103 -7.11 -1.31 22.71
C ILE A 103 -7.71 -2.44 21.88
N ASP A 104 -7.74 -3.64 22.46
CA ASP A 104 -8.49 -4.80 21.94
C ASP A 104 -9.85 -4.82 22.62
N ILE A 105 -10.86 -4.28 21.95
CA ILE A 105 -12.23 -4.21 22.49
C ILE A 105 -12.82 -5.60 22.69
N ALA A 106 -12.58 -6.53 21.74
CA ALA A 106 -13.14 -7.86 21.78
C ALA A 106 -12.68 -8.65 23.02
N ASN A 107 -11.44 -8.46 23.43
CA ASN A 107 -10.85 -9.11 24.61
C ASN A 107 -10.78 -8.20 25.84
N ASN A 108 -11.26 -6.95 25.72
CA ASN A 108 -11.29 -5.93 26.78
C ASN A 108 -9.96 -5.71 27.48
N LYS A 109 -8.90 -5.47 26.71
CA LYS A 109 -7.52 -5.27 27.17
C LYS A 109 -6.77 -4.25 26.34
N VAL A 110 -5.64 -3.76 26.86
CA VAL A 110 -4.63 -3.03 26.07
C VAL A 110 -3.56 -4.03 25.62
N TYR A 111 -3.13 -3.94 24.38
CA TYR A 111 -2.03 -4.73 23.85
C TYR A 111 -0.86 -3.84 23.44
N ALA A 112 0.34 -4.39 23.43
CA ALA A 112 1.55 -3.77 22.91
C ALA A 112 2.40 -4.81 22.17
N LYS A 113 2.89 -4.42 21.00
CA LYS A 113 3.86 -5.20 20.23
C LYS A 113 5.18 -4.42 20.23
N ALA A 114 6.26 -5.05 20.64
CA ALA A 114 7.54 -4.39 20.83
C ALA A 114 8.68 -5.16 20.17
N LEU A 115 9.61 -4.42 19.57
CA LEU A 115 10.94 -4.93 19.21
C LEU A 115 11.83 -4.86 20.45
N LEU A 116 12.53 -5.94 20.74
CA LEU A 116 13.40 -6.08 21.90
C LEU A 116 14.86 -6.17 21.46
N ALA A 117 15.75 -5.50 22.17
CA ALA A 117 17.17 -5.51 21.85
C ALA A 117 17.77 -6.93 21.81
N ASP A 118 17.28 -7.84 22.66
CA ASP A 118 17.78 -9.22 22.78
C ASP A 118 16.86 -10.26 22.10
N GLY A 119 15.82 -9.84 21.39
CA GLY A 119 14.85 -10.72 20.73
C GLY A 119 13.98 -11.55 21.67
N ARG A 120 14.05 -11.35 22.99
CA ARG A 120 13.29 -12.07 24.02
C ARG A 120 12.88 -11.14 25.15
N LEU A 121 11.61 -11.19 25.54
CA LEU A 121 11.12 -10.66 26.82
C LEU A 121 11.44 -11.68 27.90
N THR A 122 12.28 -11.31 28.85
CA THR A 122 12.34 -12.03 30.12
C THR A 122 11.06 -11.77 30.92
N ALA A 123 10.71 -12.67 31.83
CA ALA A 123 9.55 -12.47 32.71
C ALA A 123 9.68 -11.19 33.55
N ALA A 124 10.90 -10.78 33.90
CA ALA A 124 11.19 -9.53 34.62
C ALA A 124 10.93 -8.28 33.75
N GLU A 125 11.38 -8.29 32.51
CA GLU A 125 11.15 -7.18 31.56
C GLU A 125 9.67 -7.05 31.20
N SER A 126 8.95 -8.17 31.02
CA SER A 126 7.51 -8.18 30.84
C SER A 126 6.77 -7.58 32.04
N ALA A 127 7.14 -7.97 33.26
CA ALA A 127 6.58 -7.42 34.50
C ALA A 127 6.91 -5.92 34.67
N ASP A 128 8.13 -5.51 34.34
CA ASP A 128 8.55 -4.11 34.38
C ASP A 128 7.84 -3.26 33.32
N ALA A 129 7.70 -3.76 32.12
CA ALA A 129 6.96 -3.11 31.06
C ALA A 129 5.47 -2.95 31.42
N THR A 130 4.85 -3.99 31.94
CA THR A 130 3.46 -3.98 32.45
C THR A 130 3.30 -2.95 33.58
N ARG A 131 4.18 -2.95 34.56
CA ARG A 131 4.14 -2.01 35.69
C ARG A 131 4.33 -0.55 35.24
N LEU A 132 5.24 -0.29 34.29
CA LEU A 132 5.44 1.03 33.72
C LEU A 132 4.27 1.50 32.86
N ALA A 133 3.62 0.56 32.18
CA ALA A 133 2.55 0.87 31.25
C ALA A 133 1.20 1.14 31.93
N SER A 134 0.85 0.37 32.96
CA SER A 134 -0.51 0.42 33.49
C SER A 134 -0.59 0.33 35.02
N GLY A 135 0.47 -0.06 35.69
CA GLY A 135 0.37 -0.49 37.10
C GLY A 135 -0.45 -1.76 37.31
N GLU A 136 -1.04 -2.34 36.26
CA GLU A 136 -1.95 -3.48 36.28
C GLU A 136 -1.48 -4.62 35.37
N SER A 137 -1.99 -5.83 35.63
CA SER A 137 -1.54 -7.08 35.01
C SER A 137 -2.14 -7.43 33.66
N ASP A 138 -3.01 -6.57 33.09
CA ASP A 138 -3.80 -6.93 31.89
C ASP A 138 -3.30 -6.29 30.58
N LEU A 139 -2.04 -5.89 30.55
CA LEU A 139 -1.36 -5.52 29.32
C LEU A 139 -0.78 -6.76 28.66
N GLU A 140 -1.23 -7.03 27.43
CA GLU A 140 -0.68 -8.12 26.63
C GLU A 140 0.52 -7.62 25.82
N PHE A 141 1.70 -8.19 26.08
CA PHE A 141 2.91 -7.93 25.29
C PHE A 141 3.15 -9.06 24.30
N SER A 142 3.46 -8.71 23.04
CA SER A 142 4.03 -9.60 22.05
C SER A 142 5.30 -9.01 21.44
N VAL A 143 6.19 -9.90 20.99
CA VAL A 143 7.47 -9.53 20.40
C VAL A 143 7.32 -9.37 18.88
N LEU A 144 7.90 -8.29 18.34
CA LEU A 144 8.02 -8.06 16.91
C LEU A 144 9.41 -8.52 16.43
N ASP A 145 9.47 -9.09 15.24
CA ASP A 145 10.73 -9.38 14.55
C ASP A 145 11.36 -8.11 13.98
N SER A 146 10.54 -7.11 13.64
CA SER A 146 10.96 -5.79 13.15
C SER A 146 9.92 -4.73 13.50
N LEU A 147 10.33 -3.46 13.54
CA LEU A 147 9.38 -2.35 13.70
C LEU A 147 8.53 -2.16 12.44
N PRO A 148 7.29 -1.68 12.58
CA PRO A 148 6.50 -1.20 11.46
C PRO A 148 7.28 -0.14 10.67
N VAL A 149 7.17 -0.18 9.36
CA VAL A 149 7.80 0.77 8.45
C VAL A 149 6.74 1.41 7.57
N GLU A 150 6.92 2.69 7.29
CA GLU A 150 6.07 3.37 6.32
C GLU A 150 6.37 2.81 4.92
N THR A 151 5.33 2.34 4.25
CA THR A 151 5.42 1.94 2.84
C THR A 151 5.06 3.12 1.96
N SER A 152 5.84 3.30 0.90
CA SER A 152 5.65 4.37 -0.07
C SER A 152 6.11 3.92 -1.45
N ARG A 153 5.90 4.75 -2.47
CA ARG A 153 6.41 4.49 -3.82
C ARG A 153 7.92 4.21 -3.86
N THR A 154 8.71 4.82 -2.98
CA THR A 154 10.17 4.68 -2.91
C THR A 154 10.66 3.64 -1.91
N SER A 155 9.76 3.06 -1.14
CA SER A 155 10.04 2.05 -0.10
C SER A 155 8.83 1.12 0.06
N ASP A 156 8.59 0.34 -0.98
CA ASP A 156 7.40 -0.50 -1.11
C ASP A 156 7.62 -1.86 -0.46
N GLY A 157 6.90 -2.10 0.62
CA GLY A 157 6.89 -3.36 1.36
C GLY A 157 5.73 -4.27 0.96
N VAL A 158 5.67 -5.47 1.53
CA VAL A 158 4.59 -6.45 1.30
C VAL A 158 3.29 -5.97 1.98
N PRO A 159 2.14 -6.00 1.29
CA PRO A 159 1.93 -6.44 -0.09
C PRO A 159 2.41 -5.38 -1.10
N HIS A 160 3.17 -5.82 -2.12
CA HIS A 160 3.75 -4.93 -3.11
C HIS A 160 2.71 -4.29 -4.02
N TYR A 161 2.91 -2.99 -4.32
CA TYR A 161 2.10 -2.21 -5.26
C TYR A 161 2.85 -2.02 -6.58
N GLY A 162 2.12 -1.91 -7.68
CA GLY A 162 2.65 -1.37 -8.92
C GLY A 162 3.04 0.11 -8.79
N GLY A 163 3.78 0.64 -9.74
CA GLY A 163 4.23 2.04 -9.73
C GLY A 163 5.32 2.35 -8.70
N ALA A 164 5.85 1.36 -7.99
CA ALA A 164 6.94 1.53 -7.04
C ALA A 164 8.29 1.71 -7.73
N VAL A 165 9.20 2.45 -7.09
CA VAL A 165 10.63 2.44 -7.47
C VAL A 165 11.20 1.06 -7.20
N ILE A 166 11.73 0.41 -8.22
CA ILE A 166 12.48 -0.83 -8.09
C ILE A 166 13.93 -0.60 -8.54
N SER A 167 14.87 -1.08 -7.74
CA SER A 167 16.30 -0.88 -7.99
C SER A 167 17.04 -2.20 -7.99
N SER A 168 17.92 -2.35 -8.95
CA SER A 168 18.97 -3.38 -8.99
C SER A 168 20.32 -2.75 -8.67
N THR A 169 21.39 -3.52 -8.76
CA THR A 169 22.76 -2.99 -8.56
C THR A 169 23.19 -1.96 -9.60
N THR A 170 22.52 -1.89 -10.75
CA THR A 170 22.94 -1.06 -11.90
C THR A 170 21.89 -0.10 -12.40
N LEU A 171 20.61 -0.36 -12.16
CA LEU A 171 19.50 0.40 -12.73
C LEU A 171 18.39 0.61 -11.70
N SER A 172 17.67 1.73 -11.86
CA SER A 172 16.38 1.98 -11.21
C SER A 172 15.30 2.10 -12.27
N CYS A 173 14.19 1.43 -12.03
CA CYS A 173 13.01 1.38 -12.88
C CYS A 173 11.76 1.54 -12.03
N THR A 174 10.60 1.43 -12.66
CA THR A 174 9.30 1.44 -12.01
C THR A 174 8.63 0.07 -12.18
N SER A 175 7.98 -0.46 -11.14
CA SER A 175 7.12 -1.63 -11.25
C SER A 175 5.81 -1.28 -11.98
N GLY A 176 5.27 -2.23 -12.71
CA GLY A 176 4.04 -2.05 -13.50
C GLY A 176 2.79 -2.51 -12.76
N PHE A 177 2.11 -3.52 -13.30
CA PHE A 177 0.92 -4.11 -12.70
C PHE A 177 1.22 -5.46 -12.07
N TYR A 178 0.58 -5.72 -10.92
CA TYR A 178 0.56 -7.04 -10.33
C TYR A 178 -0.31 -7.99 -11.19
N TRP A 179 0.14 -9.23 -11.33
CA TRP A 179 -0.44 -10.23 -12.22
C TRP A 179 -1.08 -11.37 -11.44
N THR A 180 -2.08 -12.02 -12.04
CA THR A 180 -2.85 -13.10 -11.40
C THR A 180 -2.04 -14.34 -11.00
N ASP A 181 -0.81 -14.49 -11.52
CA ASP A 181 0.11 -15.58 -11.18
C ASP A 181 1.20 -15.19 -10.15
N ALA A 182 0.96 -14.13 -9.39
CA ALA A 182 1.86 -13.59 -8.36
C ALA A 182 3.17 -12.96 -8.91
N HIS A 183 3.16 -12.47 -10.15
CA HIS A 183 4.26 -11.68 -10.70
C HIS A 183 3.92 -10.19 -10.73
N MET A 184 4.95 -9.37 -10.74
CA MET A 184 4.86 -7.93 -11.03
C MET A 184 5.49 -7.66 -12.38
N MET A 185 4.78 -6.97 -13.27
CA MET A 185 5.34 -6.58 -14.57
C MET A 185 6.25 -5.37 -14.44
N THR A 186 7.21 -5.24 -15.35
CA THR A 186 8.08 -4.06 -15.54
C THR A 186 8.57 -4.02 -16.99
N ALA A 187 9.35 -2.99 -17.37
CA ALA A 187 9.94 -2.95 -18.71
C ALA A 187 11.02 -4.02 -18.88
N GLY A 188 11.08 -4.58 -20.08
CA GLY A 188 12.04 -5.65 -20.40
C GLY A 188 13.50 -5.19 -20.34
N HIS A 189 13.80 -3.97 -20.80
CA HIS A 189 15.14 -3.40 -20.77
C HIS A 189 15.67 -3.11 -19.36
N CYS A 190 14.82 -3.12 -18.33
CA CYS A 190 15.22 -2.88 -16.94
C CYS A 190 16.17 -3.95 -16.40
N GLY A 191 16.08 -5.20 -16.87
CA GLY A 191 17.03 -6.23 -16.43
C GLY A 191 16.76 -7.60 -17.04
N PRO A 192 17.84 -8.40 -17.28
CA PRO A 192 17.71 -9.77 -17.74
C PRO A 192 17.07 -10.66 -16.65
N VAL A 193 16.72 -11.89 -17.06
CA VAL A 193 16.32 -12.95 -16.11
C VAL A 193 17.37 -13.11 -15.02
N ALA A 194 16.95 -13.39 -13.79
CA ALA A 194 17.74 -13.45 -12.56
C ALA A 194 18.23 -12.09 -12.01
N THR A 195 17.78 -10.95 -12.56
CA THR A 195 18.01 -9.66 -11.91
C THR A 195 17.21 -9.57 -10.61
N SER A 196 17.90 -9.34 -9.50
CA SER A 196 17.29 -9.12 -8.18
C SER A 196 16.94 -7.65 -7.98
N TRP A 197 15.75 -7.40 -7.44
CA TRP A 197 15.17 -6.07 -7.23
C TRP A 197 14.93 -5.80 -5.76
N THR A 198 15.11 -4.54 -5.37
CA THR A 198 14.67 -3.98 -4.08
C THR A 198 13.80 -2.77 -4.31
N SER A 199 12.94 -2.42 -3.33
CA SER A 199 12.28 -1.12 -3.24
C SER A 199 12.64 -0.50 -1.90
N GLY A 200 13.45 0.54 -1.92
CA GLY A 200 14.11 1.03 -0.71
C GLY A 200 14.94 -0.09 -0.07
N THR A 201 14.64 -0.40 1.19
CA THR A 201 15.30 -1.48 1.96
C THR A 201 14.62 -2.84 1.82
N PHE A 202 13.45 -2.91 1.17
CA PHE A 202 12.69 -4.16 1.04
C PHE A 202 13.16 -4.99 -0.15
N PRO A 203 13.38 -6.31 0.02
CA PRO A 203 13.50 -7.23 -1.10
C PRO A 203 12.20 -7.25 -1.90
N TYR A 204 12.27 -6.91 -3.18
CA TYR A 204 11.09 -6.82 -4.04
C TYR A 204 10.81 -8.12 -4.78
N GLY A 205 11.82 -8.67 -5.45
CA GLY A 205 11.69 -9.91 -6.22
C GLY A 205 12.84 -10.14 -7.18
N THR A 206 12.67 -11.11 -8.08
CA THR A 206 13.68 -11.48 -9.09
C THR A 206 13.00 -11.61 -10.45
N THR A 207 13.61 -11.05 -11.50
CA THR A 207 13.11 -11.21 -12.88
C THR A 207 13.11 -12.69 -13.26
N SER A 208 11.93 -13.25 -13.51
CA SER A 208 11.70 -14.65 -13.88
C SER A 208 11.55 -14.85 -15.38
N TYR A 209 11.08 -13.81 -16.10
CA TYR A 209 10.90 -13.80 -17.54
C TYR A 209 11.21 -12.43 -18.13
N SER A 210 11.76 -12.39 -19.35
CA SER A 210 11.99 -11.15 -20.10
C SER A 210 11.69 -11.37 -21.58
N ALA A 211 10.87 -10.51 -22.17
CA ALA A 211 10.61 -10.46 -23.61
C ALA A 211 11.65 -9.60 -24.36
N TYR A 212 12.59 -9.01 -23.63
CA TYR A 212 13.65 -8.16 -24.19
C TYR A 212 14.96 -8.92 -24.32
N TYR A 213 15.51 -9.41 -23.19
CA TYR A 213 16.76 -10.14 -23.18
C TYR A 213 16.61 -11.58 -23.71
N GLY A 214 17.53 -12.01 -24.58
CA GLY A 214 17.48 -13.30 -25.23
C GLY A 214 16.59 -13.35 -26.48
N HIS A 215 15.97 -12.21 -26.85
CA HIS A 215 15.16 -12.07 -28.04
C HIS A 215 15.83 -11.12 -29.04
N SER A 216 15.49 -11.26 -30.33
CA SER A 216 15.91 -10.41 -31.43
C SER A 216 14.73 -10.08 -32.32
N ASN A 217 14.87 -9.08 -33.20
CA ASN A 217 13.83 -8.76 -34.17
C ASN A 217 13.42 -9.98 -34.99
N PRO A 218 12.09 -10.20 -35.25
CA PRO A 218 10.97 -9.29 -34.91
C PRO A 218 10.31 -9.54 -33.54
N ASN A 219 10.87 -10.40 -32.67
CA ASN A 219 10.22 -10.88 -31.45
C ASN A 219 10.65 -10.12 -30.18
N LEU A 220 11.53 -9.11 -30.31
CA LEU A 220 11.99 -8.35 -29.18
C LEU A 220 10.92 -7.35 -28.73
N GLN A 221 10.44 -7.47 -27.49
CA GLN A 221 9.46 -6.61 -26.87
C GLN A 221 9.97 -6.07 -25.54
N ASP A 222 9.37 -5.01 -25.03
CA ASP A 222 9.87 -4.31 -23.84
C ASP A 222 8.99 -4.51 -22.61
N TRP A 223 8.91 -5.76 -22.15
CA TRP A 223 8.29 -6.10 -20.89
C TRP A 223 8.98 -7.30 -20.25
N SER A 224 8.88 -7.41 -18.93
CA SER A 224 9.36 -8.55 -18.15
C SER A 224 8.49 -8.79 -16.93
N ALA A 225 8.57 -10.00 -16.36
CA ALA A 225 7.88 -10.43 -15.16
C ALA A 225 8.87 -10.64 -14.02
N ILE A 226 8.55 -10.08 -12.85
CA ILE A 226 9.31 -10.23 -11.61
C ILE A 226 8.52 -11.17 -10.70
N GLN A 227 9.12 -12.32 -10.35
CA GLN A 227 8.60 -13.16 -9.26
C GLN A 227 8.82 -12.43 -7.94
N LEU A 228 7.74 -12.07 -7.25
CA LEU A 228 7.80 -11.30 -6.00
C LEU A 228 8.35 -12.11 -4.83
N ASN A 229 9.03 -11.44 -3.90
CA ASN A 229 9.42 -11.95 -2.59
C ASN A 229 8.31 -11.73 -1.55
N GLY A 230 7.08 -12.09 -1.89
CA GLY A 230 5.90 -11.91 -1.06
C GLY A 230 4.65 -11.71 -1.90
N SER A 231 3.58 -11.25 -1.31
CA SER A 231 2.34 -10.96 -2.02
C SER A 231 2.40 -9.59 -2.71
N GLY A 232 1.67 -9.45 -3.80
CA GLY A 232 1.32 -8.18 -4.41
C GLY A 232 -0.18 -7.91 -4.30
N THR A 233 -0.61 -6.78 -4.80
CA THR A 233 -2.03 -6.36 -4.81
C THR A 233 -2.38 -5.69 -6.13
N GLY A 234 -3.64 -5.74 -6.52
CA GLY A 234 -4.19 -5.06 -7.70
C GLY A 234 -4.20 -3.52 -7.60
N ARG A 235 -3.27 -2.93 -6.86
CA ARG A 235 -3.12 -1.48 -6.72
C ARG A 235 -1.76 -1.02 -7.26
N PHE A 236 -1.70 0.25 -7.66
CA PHE A 236 -0.46 0.89 -8.06
C PHE A 236 -0.40 2.34 -7.57
N TYR A 237 0.80 2.80 -7.26
CA TYR A 237 1.05 4.17 -6.82
C TYR A 237 0.81 5.18 -7.95
N ILE A 238 0.19 6.32 -7.60
CA ILE A 238 0.09 7.54 -8.43
C ILE A 238 0.84 8.71 -7.80
N SER A 239 1.18 8.61 -6.52
CA SER A 239 2.02 9.53 -5.74
C SER A 239 2.75 8.71 -4.68
N ASP A 240 3.52 9.35 -3.80
CA ASP A 240 4.27 8.64 -2.76
C ASP A 240 3.37 7.77 -1.84
N LEU A 241 2.17 8.26 -1.54
CA LEU A 241 1.20 7.57 -0.67
C LEU A 241 -0.15 7.29 -1.35
N GLY A 242 -0.41 7.91 -2.51
CA GLY A 242 -1.67 7.73 -3.24
C GLY A 242 -1.61 6.54 -4.20
N SER A 243 -2.68 5.77 -4.28
CA SER A 243 -2.79 4.62 -5.18
C SER A 243 -4.16 4.48 -5.83
N LEU A 244 -4.21 3.84 -7.00
CA LEU A 244 -5.44 3.41 -7.67
C LEU A 244 -5.55 1.89 -7.66
N HIS A 245 -6.78 1.39 -7.69
CA HIS A 245 -7.10 -0.02 -7.88
C HIS A 245 -7.27 -0.33 -9.37
N VAL A 246 -6.78 -1.47 -9.82
CA VAL A 246 -6.96 -1.96 -11.20
C VAL A 246 -8.32 -2.63 -11.32
N ALA A 247 -9.33 -1.90 -11.81
CA ALA A 247 -10.68 -2.43 -11.97
C ALA A 247 -10.84 -3.27 -13.24
N SER A 248 -10.02 -3.02 -14.27
CA SER A 248 -10.09 -3.68 -15.57
C SER A 248 -8.82 -3.46 -16.40
N TYR A 249 -8.78 -4.01 -17.61
CA TYR A 249 -7.70 -3.79 -18.57
C TYR A 249 -8.23 -3.73 -20.00
N LEU A 250 -7.49 -3.06 -20.89
CA LEU A 250 -7.85 -2.95 -22.31
C LEU A 250 -7.52 -4.26 -23.04
N THR A 251 -8.52 -4.90 -23.64
CA THR A 251 -8.43 -6.27 -24.20
C THR A 251 -8.04 -6.34 -25.67
N GLY A 252 -7.91 -5.21 -26.37
CA GLY A 252 -7.66 -5.22 -27.81
C GLY A 252 -6.82 -4.07 -28.29
N ASN A 253 -6.71 -3.95 -29.60
CA ASN A 253 -6.06 -2.83 -30.25
C ASN A 253 -6.62 -1.50 -29.71
N GLN A 254 -5.70 -0.62 -29.26
CA GLN A 254 -6.04 0.60 -28.55
C GLN A 254 -6.21 1.81 -29.48
N THR A 255 -6.49 1.59 -30.76
CA THR A 255 -6.80 2.67 -31.73
C THR A 255 -7.97 3.50 -31.24
N GLY A 256 -7.80 4.83 -31.22
CA GLY A 256 -8.84 5.78 -30.80
C GLY A 256 -9.05 5.87 -29.29
N VAL A 257 -8.27 5.17 -28.47
CA VAL A 257 -8.29 5.33 -27.01
C VAL A 257 -7.74 6.71 -26.66
N SER A 258 -8.40 7.40 -25.72
CA SER A 258 -8.02 8.67 -25.13
C SER A 258 -7.98 8.58 -23.60
N GLY A 259 -7.46 9.61 -22.94
CA GLY A 259 -7.35 9.62 -21.48
C GLY A 259 -6.20 8.79 -20.93
N ILE A 260 -5.23 8.42 -21.76
CA ILE A 260 -4.01 7.72 -21.33
C ILE A 260 -3.26 8.57 -20.31
N ARG A 261 -2.93 7.94 -19.21
CA ARG A 261 -2.09 8.45 -18.11
C ARG A 261 -0.91 7.51 -17.89
N THR A 262 0.16 8.07 -17.37
CA THR A 262 1.33 7.30 -16.95
C THR A 262 1.57 7.49 -15.45
N SER A 263 2.05 6.47 -14.76
CA SER A 263 2.48 6.58 -13.38
C SER A 263 3.90 6.05 -13.21
N GLY A 264 4.85 6.88 -13.60
CA GLY A 264 6.27 6.60 -13.43
C GLY A 264 6.79 7.01 -12.05
N ALA A 265 7.78 6.32 -11.53
CA ALA A 265 8.34 6.59 -10.21
C ALA A 265 9.05 7.96 -10.13
N VAL A 266 9.50 8.50 -11.27
CA VAL A 266 10.17 9.80 -11.38
C VAL A 266 9.18 10.93 -11.70
N THR A 267 8.28 10.71 -12.68
CA THR A 267 7.33 11.75 -13.10
C THR A 267 6.05 11.78 -12.30
N GLY A 268 5.73 10.71 -11.57
CA GLY A 268 4.44 10.58 -10.90
C GLY A 268 3.30 10.27 -11.86
N ASP A 269 2.08 10.55 -11.45
CA ASP A 269 0.87 10.42 -12.25
C ASP A 269 0.74 11.61 -13.22
N HIS A 270 0.70 11.33 -14.52
CA HIS A 270 0.71 12.35 -15.55
C HIS A 270 -0.21 12.01 -16.72
N GLN A 271 -0.87 13.07 -17.24
CA GLN A 271 -1.57 13.05 -18.53
C GLN A 271 -1.10 14.24 -19.36
N VAL A 272 -0.81 14.02 -20.61
CA VAL A 272 -0.44 15.08 -21.58
C VAL A 272 -1.60 15.29 -22.55
N GLY A 273 -2.06 16.52 -22.68
CA GLY A 273 -3.20 16.84 -23.54
C GLY A 273 -4.43 16.00 -23.24
N SER A 274 -5.01 15.41 -24.26
CA SER A 274 -6.15 14.48 -24.13
C SER A 274 -5.75 13.03 -23.87
N GLY A 275 -4.45 12.73 -23.75
CA GLY A 275 -3.96 11.36 -23.59
C GLY A 275 -4.32 10.44 -24.76
N ASN A 276 -4.29 10.97 -25.98
CA ASN A 276 -4.68 10.18 -27.16
C ASN A 276 -3.60 9.16 -27.51
N VAL A 277 -4.01 7.93 -27.83
CA VAL A 277 -3.15 6.97 -28.52
C VAL A 277 -2.88 7.46 -29.92
N ILE A 278 -1.60 7.58 -30.30
CA ILE A 278 -1.13 8.15 -31.57
C ILE A 278 -0.83 7.05 -32.58
N GLY A 279 -0.16 5.98 -32.13
CA GLY A 279 0.21 4.83 -32.95
C GLY A 279 0.03 3.54 -32.18
N VAL A 280 -0.34 2.51 -32.87
CA VAL A 280 -0.54 1.14 -32.33
C VAL A 280 0.30 0.15 -33.10
N ASP A 281 0.82 -0.84 -32.39
CA ASP A 281 1.63 -1.93 -32.98
C ASP A 281 2.84 -1.40 -33.80
N ILE A 282 3.53 -0.41 -33.24
CA ILE A 282 4.68 0.24 -33.90
C ILE A 282 6.01 -0.36 -33.46
N ASN A 283 7.01 -0.23 -34.31
CA ASN A 283 8.40 -0.57 -34.02
C ASN A 283 9.19 0.70 -33.71
N VAL A 284 9.95 0.71 -32.63
CA VAL A 284 10.71 1.86 -32.18
C VAL A 284 12.18 1.53 -32.13
N ALA A 285 12.98 2.24 -32.93
CA ALA A 285 14.44 2.17 -32.86
C ALA A 285 14.96 3.19 -31.84
N TYR A 286 15.47 2.69 -30.72
CA TYR A 286 16.04 3.51 -29.66
C TYR A 286 17.49 3.95 -30.00
N ASN A 287 17.93 5.02 -29.38
CA ASN A 287 19.28 5.59 -29.59
C ASN A 287 20.44 4.67 -29.16
N ASN A 288 20.17 3.63 -28.41
CA ASN A 288 21.12 2.57 -28.05
C ASN A 288 21.29 1.50 -29.15
N GLY A 289 20.64 1.67 -30.30
CA GLY A 289 20.70 0.77 -31.45
C GLY A 289 19.73 -0.43 -31.35
N VAL A 290 18.92 -0.52 -30.31
CA VAL A 290 17.94 -1.61 -30.17
C VAL A 290 16.61 -1.18 -30.79
N THR A 291 16.01 -2.07 -31.59
CA THR A 291 14.64 -1.90 -32.10
C THR A 291 13.69 -2.77 -31.30
N VAL A 292 12.72 -2.12 -30.65
CA VAL A 292 11.63 -2.79 -29.91
C VAL A 292 10.39 -2.81 -30.78
N ASN A 293 9.72 -3.96 -30.81
CA ASN A 293 8.56 -4.17 -31.67
C ASN A 293 7.28 -4.14 -30.82
N HIS A 294 6.16 -3.96 -31.53
CA HIS A 294 4.83 -4.07 -30.97
C HIS A 294 4.53 -3.10 -29.82
N LEU A 295 5.11 -1.90 -29.84
CA LEU A 295 4.77 -0.84 -28.92
C LEU A 295 3.56 -0.03 -29.38
N ASN A 296 2.92 0.65 -28.44
CA ASN A 296 2.02 1.76 -28.74
C ASN A 296 2.68 3.08 -28.39
N SER A 297 2.26 4.17 -29.06
CA SER A 297 2.63 5.55 -28.68
C SER A 297 1.38 6.33 -28.29
N ALA A 298 1.52 7.23 -27.32
CA ALA A 298 0.44 8.09 -26.87
C ALA A 298 0.94 9.48 -26.49
N GLN A 299 -0.01 10.42 -26.33
CA GLN A 299 0.24 11.69 -25.64
C GLN A 299 0.46 11.39 -24.15
N CYS A 300 1.71 11.31 -23.74
CA CYS A 300 2.12 10.99 -22.38
C CYS A 300 3.53 11.49 -22.10
N LEU A 301 3.87 11.55 -20.81
CA LEU A 301 5.20 11.92 -20.34
C LEU A 301 5.85 10.70 -19.67
N SER A 302 7.13 10.51 -19.96
CA SER A 302 7.98 9.62 -19.17
C SER A 302 9.42 10.17 -19.14
N ASN A 303 10.13 9.88 -18.06
CA ASN A 303 11.53 10.22 -17.85
C ASN A 303 12.36 8.97 -17.54
N PRO A 304 13.69 9.02 -17.64
CA PRO A 304 14.55 7.94 -17.18
C PRO A 304 14.20 7.54 -15.72
N GLY A 305 13.94 6.25 -15.49
CA GLY A 305 13.45 5.71 -14.23
C GLY A 305 11.94 5.42 -14.19
N ASP A 306 11.15 6.00 -15.10
CA ASP A 306 9.72 5.67 -15.24
C ASP A 306 9.47 4.35 -15.99
N SER A 307 10.49 3.84 -16.66
CA SER A 307 10.44 2.56 -17.39
C SER A 307 9.83 1.45 -16.54
N GLY A 308 8.86 0.75 -17.07
CA GLY A 308 8.11 -0.29 -16.39
C GLY A 308 6.86 0.18 -15.65
N GLY A 309 6.70 1.48 -15.45
CA GLY A 309 5.55 2.05 -14.74
C GLY A 309 4.21 1.84 -15.45
N PRO A 310 3.10 1.90 -14.70
CA PRO A 310 1.75 1.73 -15.22
C PRO A 310 1.36 2.77 -16.28
N VAL A 311 0.78 2.30 -17.39
CA VAL A 311 0.02 3.10 -18.35
C VAL A 311 -1.44 2.71 -18.21
N TYR A 312 -2.32 3.68 -18.03
CA TYR A 312 -3.71 3.40 -17.68
C TYR A 312 -4.68 4.49 -18.15
N VAL A 313 -5.98 4.20 -18.09
CA VAL A 313 -7.09 5.14 -18.24
C VAL A 313 -7.87 5.17 -16.92
N SER A 314 -8.35 6.32 -16.50
CA SER A 314 -9.20 6.43 -15.30
C SER A 314 -10.51 5.66 -15.52
N ALA A 315 -10.89 4.80 -14.57
CA ALA A 315 -12.16 4.05 -14.58
C ALA A 315 -13.19 4.63 -13.61
N GLY A 316 -12.85 5.70 -12.90
CA GLY A 316 -13.68 6.34 -11.87
C GLY A 316 -12.86 6.71 -10.63
N PRO A 317 -13.51 7.21 -9.59
CA PRO A 317 -12.81 7.58 -8.36
C PRO A 317 -12.08 6.38 -7.72
N GLY A 318 -10.76 6.47 -7.59
CA GLY A 318 -9.94 5.43 -6.98
C GLY A 318 -9.64 4.22 -7.88
N GLU A 319 -10.10 4.21 -9.15
CA GLU A 319 -10.02 3.06 -10.06
C GLU A 319 -9.36 3.39 -11.40
N ALA A 320 -8.75 2.38 -12.00
CA ALA A 320 -8.06 2.45 -13.27
C ALA A 320 -8.33 1.23 -14.16
N THR A 321 -8.29 1.46 -15.47
CA THR A 321 -8.22 0.42 -16.51
C THR A 321 -6.77 0.34 -17.00
N ALA A 322 -6.10 -0.78 -16.82
CA ALA A 322 -4.73 -0.99 -17.26
C ALA A 322 -4.63 -0.95 -18.79
N ALA A 323 -3.67 -0.19 -19.32
CA ALA A 323 -3.45 -0.03 -20.76
C ALA A 323 -2.09 -0.60 -21.22
N GLY A 324 -1.05 -0.55 -20.38
CA GLY A 324 0.29 -1.02 -20.74
C GLY A 324 1.37 -0.69 -19.71
N ILE A 325 2.62 -0.89 -20.12
CA ILE A 325 3.84 -0.69 -19.33
C ILE A 325 4.74 0.30 -20.05
N ILE A 326 5.19 1.36 -19.38
CA ILE A 326 6.09 2.38 -19.97
C ILE A 326 7.37 1.72 -20.49
N SER A 327 7.69 1.98 -21.78
CA SER A 327 8.95 1.56 -22.41
C SER A 327 9.93 2.74 -22.53
N GLY A 328 9.48 3.87 -23.04
CA GLY A 328 10.34 5.04 -23.24
C GLY A 328 9.59 6.23 -23.78
N ARG A 329 10.30 7.19 -24.36
CA ARG A 329 9.70 8.40 -24.93
C ARG A 329 10.37 8.86 -26.24
N LEU A 330 9.63 9.59 -27.05
CA LEU A 330 10.16 10.37 -28.16
C LEU A 330 10.62 11.75 -27.67
N ASP A 331 9.73 12.41 -26.91
CA ASP A 331 9.91 13.76 -26.37
C ASP A 331 9.11 13.95 -25.06
N ASN A 332 8.88 15.18 -24.64
CA ASN A 332 8.12 15.49 -23.42
C ASN A 332 6.59 15.39 -23.59
N THR A 333 6.10 15.01 -24.76
CA THR A 333 4.67 14.93 -25.06
C THR A 333 4.24 13.57 -25.62
N THR A 334 5.21 12.73 -26.00
CA THR A 334 4.96 11.42 -26.61
C THR A 334 5.81 10.36 -25.97
N CYS A 335 5.16 9.38 -25.35
CA CYS A 335 5.83 8.20 -24.82
C CYS A 335 5.41 6.91 -25.57
N TYR A 336 6.21 5.88 -25.37
CA TYR A 336 6.02 4.54 -25.89
C TYR A 336 5.74 3.58 -24.73
N TYR A 337 4.88 2.60 -24.96
CA TYR A 337 4.55 1.58 -23.97
C TYR A 337 4.24 0.22 -24.59
N ALA A 338 4.59 -0.85 -23.89
CA ALA A 338 4.17 -2.21 -24.21
C ALA A 338 2.68 -2.37 -23.85
N PRO A 339 1.78 -2.59 -24.82
CA PRO A 339 0.36 -2.62 -24.55
C PRO A 339 -0.04 -3.90 -23.81
N ILE A 340 -0.93 -3.75 -22.82
CA ILE A 340 -1.33 -4.81 -21.90
C ILE A 340 -1.90 -6.06 -22.58
N TYR A 341 -2.68 -5.88 -23.65
CA TYR A 341 -3.30 -6.98 -24.37
C TYR A 341 -2.28 -7.90 -25.07
N GLN A 342 -1.12 -7.35 -25.48
CA GLN A 342 -0.04 -8.16 -26.06
C GLN A 342 0.72 -8.92 -24.99
N ILE A 343 0.95 -8.31 -23.82
CA ILE A 343 1.55 -9.00 -22.68
C ILE A 343 0.67 -10.19 -22.28
N ILE A 344 -0.64 -9.99 -22.17
CA ILE A 344 -1.61 -11.08 -21.91
C ILE A 344 -1.55 -12.18 -22.97
N ALA A 345 -1.49 -11.80 -24.25
CA ALA A 345 -1.46 -12.77 -25.34
C ALA A 345 -0.19 -13.64 -25.35
N GLN A 346 0.94 -13.11 -24.88
CA GLN A 346 2.23 -13.82 -24.93
C GLN A 346 2.59 -14.51 -23.62
N TYR A 347 2.34 -13.86 -22.49
CA TYR A 347 2.69 -14.37 -21.17
C TYR A 347 1.56 -15.21 -20.56
N GLY A 348 0.31 -14.87 -20.89
CA GLY A 348 -0.88 -15.43 -20.23
C GLY A 348 -1.24 -14.67 -18.95
N GLY A 349 -2.33 -15.09 -18.30
CA GLY A 349 -2.85 -14.40 -17.12
C GLY A 349 -3.41 -13.01 -17.46
N ALA A 350 -3.50 -12.15 -16.46
CA ALA A 350 -3.98 -10.77 -16.61
C ALA A 350 -3.53 -9.92 -15.39
N PRO A 351 -3.59 -8.57 -15.48
CA PRO A 351 -3.50 -7.73 -14.30
C PRO A 351 -4.54 -8.13 -13.28
N ALA A 352 -4.11 -8.32 -12.02
CA ALA A 352 -5.00 -8.60 -10.91
C ALA A 352 -5.67 -7.30 -10.45
N GLY A 353 -6.98 -7.37 -10.22
CA GLY A 353 -7.80 -6.32 -9.65
C GLY A 353 -8.13 -6.59 -8.19
#